data_3bff8053069919b2790eff2445af5507
#
_entry.id   3bff8053069919b2790eff2445af5507
#
_cell.length_a   1.000
_cell.length_b   1.000
_cell.length_c   1.000
_cell.angle_alpha   90.00
_cell.angle_beta   90.00
_cell.angle_gamma   90.00
#
_symmetry.space_group_name_H-M   'P 1'
#
loop_
_entity.id
_entity.type
_entity.pdbx_description
1 polymer ?
#
loop_
_entity_poly.entity_id
_entity_poly.type
_entity_poly.pdbx_seq_one_letter_code
_entity_poly.pdbx_strand_id
1 'polypeptide(L)'
;MENKSNIKFRLHNIKTEQFAIVEDAYENSDKIQLGLNYRFGSKGEERIIAVLTNFKFKTNKGVLLLIEVSCLYVIDEASWETIYKHENNELQIPKEFATHLLVLTIGTTRGVLHSKTEGTPFNQFF
;
A
#
# COMPACT_ATOMS: atom_id res chain seq x y z
N MET A 1 8.30 16.26 1.64
CA MET A 1 7.01 16.86 1.31
C MET A 1 6.23 17.11 2.58
N GLU A 2 5.82 18.33 2.78
CA GLU A 2 5.07 18.68 3.97
C GLU A 2 3.65 18.17 3.93
N ASN A 3 3.20 17.69 5.06
CA ASN A 3 1.81 17.30 5.27
C ASN A 3 1.02 18.56 5.63
N LYS A 4 0.27 19.09 4.67
CA LYS A 4 -0.48 20.36 4.85
C LYS A 4 -1.52 20.29 5.96
N SER A 5 -1.94 19.10 6.33
CA SER A 5 -2.90 18.90 7.40
C SER A 5 -2.27 18.90 8.78
N ASN A 6 -0.94 18.94 8.86
CA ASN A 6 -0.18 18.87 10.10
C ASN A 6 -0.54 17.65 10.96
N ILE A 7 -0.95 16.58 10.31
CA ILE A 7 -1.29 15.33 10.97
C ILE A 7 -0.02 14.57 11.28
N LYS A 8 0.21 14.31 12.55
CA LYS A 8 1.39 13.57 12.99
C LYS A 8 1.06 12.10 13.06
N PHE A 9 1.95 11.29 12.50
CA PHE A 9 1.75 9.85 12.42
C PHE A 9 3.08 9.13 12.38
N ARG A 10 3.03 7.81 12.56
CA ARG A 10 4.19 6.96 12.34
C ARG A 10 3.77 5.64 11.70
N LEU A 11 4.66 5.07 10.93
CA LEU A 11 4.45 3.74 10.39
C LEU A 11 4.65 2.74 11.53
N HIS A 12 3.60 1.98 11.83
CA HIS A 12 3.58 1.04 12.95
C HIS A 12 3.91 -0.38 12.51
N ASN A 13 3.40 -0.80 11.36
CA ASN A 13 3.58 -2.17 10.90
C ASN A 13 3.48 -2.26 9.39
N ILE A 14 4.27 -3.17 8.82
CA ILE A 14 4.23 -3.52 7.42
C ILE A 14 3.97 -5.01 7.35
N LYS A 15 2.96 -5.42 6.60
CA LYS A 15 2.61 -6.82 6.47
C LYS A 15 2.45 -7.20 5.01
N THR A 16 3.17 -8.23 4.58
CA THR A 16 2.95 -8.81 3.26
C THR A 16 1.75 -9.76 3.38
N GLU A 17 0.64 -9.36 2.79
CA GLU A 17 -0.61 -10.12 2.84
C GLU A 17 -0.59 -11.27 1.85
N GLN A 18 -0.07 -11.02 0.63
CA GLN A 18 0.02 -12.01 -0.42
C GLN A 18 1.26 -11.76 -1.26
N PHE A 19 1.86 -12.85 -1.71
CA PHE A 19 2.93 -12.79 -2.68
C PHE A 19 2.94 -14.11 -3.46
N ALA A 20 2.92 -14.02 -4.79
CA ALA A 20 2.96 -15.19 -5.65
C ALA A 20 3.63 -14.86 -6.97
N ILE A 21 4.39 -15.81 -7.49
CA ILE A 21 4.96 -15.78 -8.83
C ILE A 21 4.42 -16.99 -9.57
N VAL A 22 3.81 -16.76 -10.73
CA VAL A 22 3.30 -17.82 -11.59
C VAL A 22 4.24 -17.91 -12.79
N GLU A 23 5.27 -18.73 -12.65
CA GLU A 23 6.34 -18.80 -13.66
C GLU A 23 5.84 -19.20 -15.04
N ASP A 24 4.79 -20.03 -15.10
CA ASP A 24 4.21 -20.46 -16.38
C ASP A 24 3.62 -19.31 -17.18
N ALA A 25 3.33 -18.18 -16.54
CA ALA A 25 2.81 -17.01 -17.23
C ALA A 25 3.93 -16.12 -17.79
N TYR A 26 5.21 -16.43 -17.52
CA TYR A 26 6.32 -15.60 -17.93
C TYR A 26 6.73 -15.89 -19.38
N GLU A 27 6.83 -14.82 -20.18
CA GLU A 27 7.39 -14.85 -21.53
C GLU A 27 8.28 -13.63 -21.73
N ASN A 28 9.50 -13.84 -22.21
CA ASN A 28 10.48 -12.76 -22.38
C ASN A 28 10.04 -11.68 -23.36
N SER A 29 9.23 -12.02 -24.33
CA SER A 29 8.80 -11.10 -25.39
C SER A 29 7.50 -10.40 -25.10
N ASP A 30 6.82 -10.77 -24.01
CA ASP A 30 5.51 -10.22 -23.70
C ASP A 30 5.60 -8.84 -23.09
N LYS A 31 4.59 -8.05 -23.40
CA LYS A 31 4.37 -6.80 -22.70
C LYS A 31 3.78 -7.12 -21.33
N ILE A 32 4.39 -6.58 -20.30
CA ILE A 32 3.90 -6.74 -18.94
C ILE A 32 2.99 -5.57 -18.61
N GLN A 33 1.78 -5.86 -18.17
CA GLN A 33 0.82 -4.85 -17.73
C GLN A 33 0.77 -4.84 -16.22
N LEU A 34 0.85 -3.65 -15.62
CA LEU A 34 0.73 -3.49 -14.18
C LEU A 34 -0.66 -3.01 -13.83
N GLY A 35 -1.36 -3.77 -13.00
CA GLY A 35 -2.59 -3.32 -12.36
C GLY A 35 -2.30 -2.94 -10.91
N LEU A 36 -2.81 -1.80 -10.49
CA LEU A 36 -2.65 -1.31 -9.12
C LEU A 36 -4.02 -1.08 -8.50
N ASN A 37 -4.24 -1.68 -7.34
CA ASN A 37 -5.42 -1.43 -6.53
C ASN A 37 -5.00 -1.06 -5.13
N TYR A 38 -5.84 -0.29 -4.44
CA TYR A 38 -5.59 0.07 -3.06
C TYR A 38 -6.90 0.19 -2.30
N ARG A 39 -6.80 0.09 -0.98
CA ARG A 39 -7.94 0.34 -0.09
C ARG A 39 -7.45 0.89 1.24
N PHE A 40 -8.33 1.65 1.88
CA PHE A 40 -8.10 2.21 3.21
C PHE A 40 -9.03 1.56 4.20
N GLY A 41 -8.52 1.40 5.43
CA GLY A 41 -9.32 0.97 6.56
C GLY A 41 -8.90 1.74 7.80
N SER A 42 -9.63 1.57 8.87
CA SER A 42 -9.26 2.24 10.12
C SER A 42 -9.71 1.43 11.33
N LYS A 43 -9.00 1.63 12.45
CA LYS A 43 -9.36 1.11 13.76
C LYS A 43 -9.36 2.29 14.72
N GLY A 44 -10.55 2.80 15.03
CA GLY A 44 -10.71 4.03 15.79
C GLY A 44 -10.12 4.00 17.18
N GLU A 45 -10.29 2.90 17.90
CA GLU A 45 -9.80 2.79 19.27
C GLU A 45 -8.27 2.86 19.35
N GLU A 46 -7.59 2.39 18.33
CA GLU A 46 -6.14 2.36 18.29
C GLU A 46 -5.54 3.52 17.49
N ARG A 47 -6.38 4.37 16.92
CA ARG A 47 -5.99 5.48 16.05
C ARG A 47 -5.14 5.02 14.87
N ILE A 48 -5.55 3.91 14.27
CA ILE A 48 -4.83 3.32 13.14
C ILE A 48 -5.56 3.59 11.83
N ILE A 49 -4.80 4.00 10.82
CA ILE A 49 -5.24 4.00 9.44
C ILE A 49 -4.43 2.92 8.73
N ALA A 50 -5.13 2.01 8.09
CA ALA A 50 -4.50 0.94 7.31
C ALA A 50 -4.60 1.29 5.83
N VAL A 51 -3.50 1.11 5.10
CA VAL A 51 -3.49 1.27 3.65
C VAL A 51 -2.98 -0.03 3.06
N LEU A 52 -3.77 -0.60 2.16
CA LEU A 52 -3.42 -1.83 1.49
C LEU A 52 -3.21 -1.54 0.02
N THR A 53 -2.10 -2.01 -0.55
CA THR A 53 -1.85 -1.91 -1.98
C THR A 53 -1.66 -3.29 -2.57
N ASN A 54 -2.17 -3.47 -3.78
CA ASN A 54 -2.12 -4.71 -4.51
C ASN A 54 -1.58 -4.42 -5.90
N PHE A 55 -0.45 -5.07 -6.25
CA PHE A 55 0.15 -4.97 -7.58
C PHE A 55 -0.04 -6.32 -8.26
N LYS A 56 -0.55 -6.29 -9.50
CA LYS A 56 -0.62 -7.47 -10.35
C LYS A 56 0.10 -7.18 -11.66
N PHE A 57 1.09 -8.00 -11.95
CA PHE A 57 1.80 -7.93 -13.21
C PHE A 57 1.26 -9.04 -14.10
N LYS A 58 0.73 -8.67 -15.25
CA LYS A 58 0.04 -9.60 -16.15
C LYS A 58 0.75 -9.69 -17.48
N THR A 59 0.75 -10.90 -18.04
CA THR A 59 1.17 -11.17 -19.43
C THR A 59 -0.06 -11.64 -20.19
N ASN A 60 0.12 -11.99 -21.47
CA ASN A 60 -0.95 -12.59 -22.27
C ASN A 60 -1.46 -13.91 -21.69
N LYS A 61 -0.65 -14.57 -20.89
CA LYS A 61 -1.00 -15.85 -20.24
C LYS A 61 -1.71 -15.68 -18.91
N GLY A 62 -1.82 -14.46 -18.40
CA GLY A 62 -2.48 -14.18 -17.14
C GLY A 62 -1.58 -13.49 -16.13
N VAL A 63 -1.90 -13.67 -14.84
CA VAL A 63 -1.14 -13.04 -13.77
C VAL A 63 0.21 -13.75 -13.64
N LEU A 64 1.29 -12.98 -13.81
CA LEU A 64 2.66 -13.46 -13.63
C LEU A 64 3.11 -13.30 -12.18
N LEU A 65 2.83 -12.14 -11.60
CA LEU A 65 3.27 -11.82 -10.26
C LEU A 65 2.19 -11.03 -9.54
N LEU A 66 1.98 -11.35 -8.29
CA LEU A 66 1.02 -10.68 -7.42
C LEU A 66 1.71 -10.34 -6.11
N ILE A 67 1.57 -9.11 -5.66
CA ILE A 67 1.99 -8.74 -4.32
C ILE A 67 0.96 -7.82 -3.68
N GLU A 68 0.66 -8.09 -2.41
CA GLU A 68 -0.26 -7.28 -1.63
C GLU A 68 0.40 -6.98 -0.29
N VAL A 69 0.51 -5.69 0.01
CA VAL A 69 1.16 -5.23 1.24
C VAL A 69 0.24 -4.25 1.93
N SER A 70 0.10 -4.40 3.24
CA SER A 70 -0.60 -3.42 4.06
C SER A 70 0.39 -2.70 4.96
N CYS A 71 0.15 -1.41 5.14
CA CYS A 71 0.87 -0.57 6.09
C CYS A 71 -0.10 -0.03 7.10
N LEU A 72 0.25 -0.15 8.37
CA LEU A 72 -0.55 0.38 9.47
C LEU A 72 0.14 1.63 10.01
N TYR A 73 -0.61 2.74 10.00
CA TYR A 73 -0.12 4.03 10.46
C TYR A 73 -0.86 4.41 11.74
N VAL A 74 -0.11 4.69 12.80
CA VAL A 74 -0.70 5.19 14.05
C VAL A 74 -0.69 6.69 14.02
N ILE A 75 -1.85 7.29 14.24
CA ILE A 75 -2.02 8.73 14.22
C ILE A 75 -1.90 9.27 15.63
N ASP A 76 -1.15 10.37 15.79
CA ASP A 76 -1.02 11.08 17.05
C ASP A 76 -2.40 11.45 17.60
N GLU A 77 -2.57 11.36 18.91
CA GLU A 77 -3.87 11.59 19.55
C GLU A 77 -4.47 12.95 19.20
N ALA A 78 -3.70 14.01 19.28
CA ALA A 78 -4.18 15.35 18.96
C ALA A 78 -4.57 15.48 17.50
N SER A 79 -3.79 14.85 16.60
CA SER A 79 -4.09 14.85 15.17
C SER A 79 -5.35 14.03 14.88
N TRP A 80 -5.52 12.90 15.56
CA TRP A 80 -6.70 12.06 15.40
C TRP A 80 -7.98 12.83 15.69
N GLU A 81 -7.99 13.66 16.75
CA GLU A 81 -9.15 14.45 17.11
C GLU A 81 -9.54 15.47 16.04
N THR A 82 -8.60 15.86 15.18
CA THR A 82 -8.93 16.79 14.08
C THR A 82 -9.61 16.11 12.91
N ILE A 83 -9.49 14.79 12.77
CA ILE A 83 -10.01 14.06 11.63
C ILE A 83 -11.13 13.07 12.00
N TYR A 84 -11.30 12.76 13.27
CA TYR A 84 -12.34 11.86 13.72
C TYR A 84 -13.53 12.65 14.29
N LYS A 85 -14.71 12.40 13.75
CA LYS A 85 -15.94 13.08 14.19
C LYS A 85 -16.72 12.16 15.13
N HIS A 86 -16.61 12.43 16.42
CA HIS A 86 -17.27 11.62 17.46
C HIS A 86 -18.78 11.64 17.34
N GLU A 87 -19.35 12.72 16.83
CA GLU A 87 -20.80 12.89 16.70
C GLU A 87 -21.46 11.79 15.88
N ASN A 88 -20.79 11.34 14.83
CA ASN A 88 -21.34 10.33 13.92
C ASN A 88 -20.37 9.17 13.69
N ASN A 89 -19.36 9.03 14.54
CA ASN A 89 -18.35 7.99 14.45
C ASN A 89 -17.71 7.90 13.05
N GLU A 90 -17.45 9.07 12.46
CA GLU A 90 -16.93 9.15 11.10
C GLU A 90 -15.52 9.69 11.07
N LEU A 91 -14.66 9.01 10.33
CA LEU A 91 -13.29 9.44 10.10
C LEU A 91 -13.24 10.22 8.79
N GLN A 92 -12.85 11.48 8.87
CA GLN A 92 -12.73 12.36 7.71
C GLN A 92 -11.27 12.63 7.44
N ILE A 93 -10.66 11.82 6.57
CA ILE A 93 -9.25 11.94 6.23
C ILE A 93 -9.10 13.00 5.12
N PRO A 94 -8.30 14.05 5.35
CA PRO A 94 -8.03 15.01 4.28
C PRO A 94 -7.42 14.30 3.07
N LYS A 95 -7.85 14.70 1.89
CA LYS A 95 -7.40 14.08 0.65
C LYS A 95 -5.88 14.07 0.50
N GLU A 96 -5.24 15.17 0.87
CA GLU A 96 -3.78 15.28 0.77
C GLU A 96 -3.08 14.31 1.70
N PHE A 97 -3.62 14.10 2.89
CA PHE A 97 -3.06 13.16 3.84
C PHE A 97 -3.25 11.72 3.36
N ALA A 98 -4.43 11.39 2.87
CA ALA A 98 -4.70 10.07 2.31
C ALA A 98 -3.74 9.77 1.16
N THR A 99 -3.54 10.74 0.27
CA THR A 99 -2.59 10.60 -0.86
C THR A 99 -1.18 10.36 -0.35
N HIS A 100 -0.77 11.09 0.69
CA HIS A 100 0.56 10.93 1.27
C HIS A 100 0.77 9.51 1.81
N LEU A 101 -0.20 8.99 2.56
CA LEU A 101 -0.13 7.62 3.08
C LEU A 101 -0.09 6.60 1.95
N LEU A 102 -0.86 6.82 0.89
CA LEU A 102 -0.87 5.93 -0.26
C LEU A 102 0.49 5.92 -0.97
N VAL A 103 1.10 7.08 -1.17
CA VAL A 103 2.43 7.18 -1.78
C VAL A 103 3.47 6.43 -0.95
N LEU A 104 3.43 6.58 0.37
CA LEU A 104 4.35 5.86 1.27
C LEU A 104 4.13 4.35 1.16
N THR A 105 2.87 3.92 1.10
CA THR A 105 2.54 2.50 1.03
C THR A 105 2.97 1.90 -0.32
N ILE A 106 2.78 2.64 -1.41
CA ILE A 106 3.24 2.20 -2.73
C ILE A 106 4.75 2.04 -2.74
N GLY A 107 5.48 3.00 -2.18
CA GLY A 107 6.94 2.90 -2.08
C GLY A 107 7.39 1.71 -1.25
N THR A 108 6.70 1.45 -0.14
CA THR A 108 6.98 0.31 0.72
C THR A 108 6.71 -1.00 -0.03
N THR A 109 5.60 -1.08 -0.75
CA THR A 109 5.24 -2.27 -1.53
C THR A 109 6.29 -2.56 -2.61
N ARG A 110 6.79 -1.51 -3.28
CA ARG A 110 7.86 -1.65 -4.27
C ARG A 110 9.14 -2.17 -3.61
N GLY A 111 9.47 -1.68 -2.42
CA GLY A 111 10.64 -2.16 -1.67
C GLY A 111 10.51 -3.63 -1.28
N VAL A 112 9.34 -4.04 -0.81
CA VAL A 112 9.08 -5.45 -0.46
C VAL A 112 9.17 -6.32 -1.71
N LEU A 113 8.59 -5.87 -2.83
CA LEU A 113 8.65 -6.58 -4.09
C LEU A 113 10.10 -6.75 -4.55
N HIS A 114 10.89 -5.68 -4.47
CA HIS A 114 12.30 -5.74 -4.82
C HIS A 114 13.03 -6.80 -4.01
N SER A 115 12.82 -6.79 -2.70
CA SER A 115 13.46 -7.74 -1.80
C SER A 115 13.07 -9.19 -2.11
N LYS A 116 11.78 -9.43 -2.36
CA LYS A 116 11.28 -10.79 -2.62
C LYS A 116 11.67 -11.34 -3.98
N THR A 117 12.04 -10.49 -4.91
CA THR A 117 12.41 -10.91 -6.27
C THR A 117 13.91 -10.85 -6.55
N GLU A 118 14.72 -10.46 -5.56
CA GLU A 118 16.16 -10.44 -5.70
C GLU A 118 16.68 -11.80 -6.18
N GLY A 119 17.60 -11.76 -7.14
CA GLY A 119 18.19 -12.98 -7.69
C GLY A 119 17.30 -13.73 -8.67
N THR A 120 16.13 -13.19 -9.00
CA THR A 120 15.23 -13.80 -9.97
C THR A 120 15.08 -12.92 -11.21
N PRO A 121 14.62 -13.49 -12.35
CA PRO A 121 14.34 -12.69 -13.54
C PRO A 121 13.24 -11.65 -13.34
N PHE A 122 12.47 -11.77 -12.28
CA PHE A 122 11.29 -10.91 -12.03
C PHE A 122 11.62 -9.63 -11.27
N ASN A 123 12.86 -9.45 -10.90
CA ASN A 123 13.33 -8.26 -10.16
C ASN A 123 13.29 -6.97 -10.99
N GLN A 124 13.02 -7.06 -12.26
CA GLN A 124 13.06 -5.95 -13.21
C GLN A 124 11.78 -5.17 -13.38
N PHE A 125 10.69 -5.54 -12.67
CA PHE A 125 9.36 -5.04 -12.99
C PHE A 125 8.93 -3.77 -12.23
N PHE A 126 9.83 -3.09 -11.57
CA PHE A 126 9.44 -1.87 -10.82
C PHE A 126 10.48 -0.77 -10.87
#